data_5f52b335084e0050362ac3113be616ea
#
_entry.id   5f52b335084e0050362ac3113be616ea
#
_cell.length_a   1.000
_cell.length_b   1.000
_cell.length_c   1.000
_cell.angle_alpha   90.00
_cell.angle_beta   90.00
_cell.angle_gamma   90.00
#
_symmetry.space_group_name_H-M   'P 1'
#
loop_
_entity.id
_entity.type
_entity.pdbx_description
1 polymer ?
#
loop_
_entity_poly.entity_id
_entity_poly.type
_entity_poly.pdbx_seq_one_letter_code
_entity_poly.pdbx_strand_id
1 'polypeptide(L)'
;AVMQRGFRWPRAVVAAQRVPPVPYGQGRIAAAAGATAMIDVSDGLLADLGHVARASGVTIELELAAFEVPDVLQDVAAATGKDPYALLLTGGEDHALAACFPRTGDVPDGWRVIGRTREVVEDEGPRVLVDGAVWEGTAGWDHFGGRQ
;
A
#
# COMPACT_ATOMS: atom_id res chain seq x y z
N ALA A 1 -12.58 13.41 -4.51
CA ALA A 1 -12.51 14.07 -5.83
C ALA A 1 -13.54 13.48 -6.82
N VAL A 2 -13.66 12.15 -6.88
CA VAL A 2 -14.61 11.42 -7.76
C VAL A 2 -16.07 11.72 -7.39
N MET A 3 -16.41 11.74 -6.09
CA MET A 3 -17.77 12.01 -5.62
C MET A 3 -18.21 13.48 -5.79
N GLN A 4 -17.27 14.41 -5.92
CA GLN A 4 -17.56 15.85 -6.06
C GLN A 4 -17.90 16.30 -7.48
N ARG A 5 -17.64 15.47 -8.51
CA ARG A 5 -17.80 15.85 -9.92
C ARG A 5 -19.07 15.36 -10.59
N GLY A 6 -20.03 14.76 -9.87
CA GLY A 6 -21.31 14.32 -10.43
C GLY A 6 -21.23 13.17 -11.43
N PHE A 7 -20.10 12.50 -11.56
CA PHE A 7 -19.96 11.33 -12.42
C PHE A 7 -20.67 10.11 -11.81
N ARG A 8 -21.44 9.41 -12.63
CA ARG A 8 -22.02 8.11 -12.27
C ARG A 8 -20.93 7.03 -12.40
N TRP A 9 -20.13 6.88 -11.38
CA TRP A 9 -19.13 5.81 -11.32
C TRP A 9 -19.76 4.45 -11.09
N PRO A 10 -19.08 3.37 -11.50
CA PRO A 10 -19.51 2.01 -11.21
C PRO A 10 -19.84 1.90 -9.72
N ARG A 11 -21.01 1.34 -9.41
CA ARG A 11 -21.49 1.18 -8.02
C ARG A 11 -20.47 0.47 -7.13
N ALA A 12 -19.64 -0.40 -7.72
CA ALA A 12 -18.59 -1.14 -7.02
C ALA A 12 -17.53 -0.23 -6.37
N VAL A 13 -17.07 0.85 -7.05
CA VAL A 13 -16.07 1.78 -6.49
C VAL A 13 -16.65 2.52 -5.29
N VAL A 14 -17.87 3.03 -5.42
CA VAL A 14 -18.53 3.76 -4.33
C VAL A 14 -18.88 2.83 -3.17
N ALA A 15 -19.22 1.58 -3.45
CA ALA A 15 -19.49 0.59 -2.41
C ALA A 15 -18.21 0.18 -1.67
N ALA A 16 -17.11 -0.06 -2.38
CA ALA A 16 -15.82 -0.39 -1.77
C ALA A 16 -15.30 0.72 -0.84
N GLN A 17 -15.49 1.98 -1.21
CA GLN A 17 -15.12 3.11 -0.34
C GLN A 17 -16.03 3.28 0.87
N ARG A 18 -17.33 2.96 0.76
CA ARG A 18 -18.30 3.11 1.86
C ARG A 18 -18.25 1.96 2.86
N VAL A 19 -18.02 0.75 2.38
CA VAL A 19 -17.98 -0.47 3.18
C VAL A 19 -16.85 -1.35 2.62
N PRO A 20 -15.58 -1.02 2.92
CA PRO A 20 -14.46 -1.82 2.45
C PRO A 20 -14.51 -3.23 3.08
N PRO A 21 -14.14 -4.27 2.33
CA PRO A 21 -14.02 -5.62 2.88
C PRO A 21 -12.83 -5.66 3.84
N VAL A 22 -13.10 -5.88 5.11
CA VAL A 22 -12.05 -6.02 6.13
C VAL A 22 -11.58 -7.48 6.17
N PRO A 23 -10.27 -7.76 6.03
CA PRO A 23 -9.75 -9.12 6.05
C PRO A 23 -9.66 -9.68 7.48
N TYR A 24 -10.81 -9.88 8.13
CA TYR A 24 -10.89 -10.42 9.49
C TYR A 24 -10.14 -11.74 9.61
N GLY A 25 -9.28 -11.84 10.62
CA GLY A 25 -8.51 -13.06 10.90
C GLY A 25 -7.18 -13.18 10.13
N GLN A 26 -6.95 -12.43 9.06
CA GLN A 26 -5.70 -12.49 8.30
C GLN A 26 -4.48 -12.08 9.13
N GLY A 27 -4.62 -11.09 10.00
CA GLY A 27 -3.54 -10.70 10.91
C GLY A 27 -3.10 -11.84 11.85
N ARG A 28 -4.05 -12.64 12.35
CA ARG A 28 -3.73 -13.82 13.17
C ARG A 28 -3.06 -14.94 12.37
N ILE A 29 -3.48 -15.12 11.12
CA ILE A 29 -2.87 -16.10 10.20
C ILE A 29 -1.42 -15.68 9.92
N ALA A 30 -1.19 -14.41 9.57
CA ALA A 30 0.15 -13.88 9.31
C ALA A 30 1.05 -13.99 10.55
N ALA A 31 0.55 -13.63 11.73
CA ALA A 31 1.31 -13.76 12.98
C ALA A 31 1.66 -15.21 13.29
N ALA A 32 0.73 -16.15 13.10
CA ALA A 32 0.97 -17.59 13.29
C ALA A 32 1.97 -18.16 12.27
N ALA A 33 2.01 -17.60 11.07
CA ALA A 33 2.98 -17.95 10.01
C ALA A 33 4.37 -17.30 10.20
N GLY A 34 4.55 -16.50 11.26
CA GLY A 34 5.86 -15.92 11.59
C GLY A 34 6.11 -14.54 11.00
N ALA A 35 5.06 -13.76 10.74
CA ALA A 35 5.23 -12.35 10.36
C ALA A 35 6.08 -11.59 11.40
N THR A 36 7.12 -10.90 10.95
CA THR A 36 8.06 -10.14 11.78
C THR A 36 7.64 -8.70 12.00
N ALA A 37 6.85 -8.16 11.09
CA ALA A 37 6.20 -6.85 11.20
C ALA A 37 4.86 -6.91 10.46
N MET A 38 3.90 -6.10 10.89
CA MET A 38 2.59 -5.99 10.25
C MET A 38 1.99 -4.62 10.54
N ILE A 39 1.27 -4.09 9.57
CA ILE A 39 0.55 -2.82 9.66
C ILE A 39 -0.73 -2.91 8.84
N ASP A 40 -1.79 -2.24 9.27
CA ASP A 40 -2.94 -1.96 8.43
C ASP A 40 -2.62 -0.85 7.43
N VAL A 41 -3.22 -0.92 6.27
CA VAL A 41 -3.07 0.11 5.21
C VAL A 41 -4.27 1.04 5.29
N SER A 42 -4.06 2.20 5.91
CA SER A 42 -5.10 3.21 6.14
C SER A 42 -4.82 4.53 5.41
N ASP A 43 -3.60 5.01 5.44
CA ASP A 43 -3.19 6.29 4.86
C ASP A 43 -2.60 6.14 3.45
N GLY A 44 -2.41 4.91 3.02
CA GLY A 44 -1.82 4.52 1.75
C GLY A 44 -0.60 3.62 1.93
N LEU A 45 -0.44 2.68 1.02
CA LEU A 45 0.57 1.62 1.15
C LEU A 45 1.99 2.18 1.37
N LEU A 46 2.38 3.22 0.63
CA LEU A 46 3.71 3.83 0.78
C LEU A 46 3.88 4.54 2.13
N ALA A 47 2.85 5.23 2.61
CA ALA A 47 2.89 5.93 3.89
C ALA A 47 3.03 4.92 5.05
N ASP A 48 2.19 3.89 5.06
CA ASP A 48 2.14 2.90 6.12
C ASP A 48 3.39 2.00 6.13
N LEU A 49 3.86 1.54 4.97
CA LEU A 49 5.14 0.84 4.87
C LEU A 49 6.32 1.74 5.25
N GLY A 50 6.23 3.05 5.03
CA GLY A 50 7.20 4.02 5.51
C GLY A 50 7.32 4.03 7.04
N HIS A 51 6.22 3.83 7.77
CA HIS A 51 6.25 3.64 9.23
C HIS A 51 6.99 2.36 9.62
N VAL A 52 6.70 1.24 8.93
CA VAL A 52 7.39 -0.05 9.16
C VAL A 52 8.89 0.09 8.87
N ALA A 53 9.25 0.69 7.74
CA ALA A 53 10.66 0.89 7.35
C ALA A 53 11.43 1.66 8.42
N ARG A 54 10.89 2.78 8.89
CA ARG A 54 11.51 3.61 9.95
C ARG A 54 11.60 2.89 11.28
N ALA A 55 10.53 2.23 11.71
CA ALA A 55 10.50 1.51 12.98
C ALA A 55 11.45 0.32 13.03
N SER A 56 11.67 -0.32 11.87
CA SER A 56 12.51 -1.52 11.74
C SER A 56 13.95 -1.23 11.30
N GLY A 57 14.25 0.01 10.90
CA GLY A 57 15.57 0.40 10.40
C GLY A 57 15.94 -0.30 9.08
N VAL A 58 14.97 -0.45 8.16
CA VAL A 58 15.16 -1.16 6.89
C VAL A 58 14.74 -0.31 5.69
N THR A 59 15.19 -0.70 4.51
CA THR A 59 14.61 -0.25 3.24
C THR A 59 13.61 -1.30 2.78
N ILE A 60 12.39 -0.86 2.40
CA ILE A 60 11.38 -1.71 1.77
C ILE A 60 11.36 -1.38 0.28
N GLU A 61 11.54 -2.38 -0.56
CA GLU A 61 11.54 -2.24 -2.02
C GLU A 61 10.33 -2.96 -2.60
N LEU A 62 9.42 -2.21 -3.21
CA LEU A 62 8.22 -2.70 -3.88
C LEU A 62 8.51 -2.90 -5.37
N GLU A 63 7.89 -3.92 -5.96
CA GLU A 63 7.98 -4.25 -7.38
C GLU A 63 6.62 -4.02 -8.04
N LEU A 64 6.49 -3.03 -8.93
CA LEU A 64 5.21 -2.70 -9.60
C LEU A 64 4.63 -3.89 -10.35
N ALA A 65 5.48 -4.73 -10.94
CA ALA A 65 5.07 -5.94 -11.64
C ALA A 65 4.34 -6.98 -10.75
N ALA A 66 4.52 -6.89 -9.42
CA ALA A 66 3.86 -7.78 -8.47
C ALA A 66 2.42 -7.36 -8.15
N PHE A 67 2.01 -6.16 -8.55
CA PHE A 67 0.66 -5.66 -8.31
C PHE A 67 -0.27 -5.98 -9.48
N GLU A 68 -1.47 -6.42 -9.16
CA GLU A 68 -2.60 -6.45 -10.09
C GLU A 68 -3.41 -5.18 -9.91
N VAL A 69 -3.50 -4.38 -10.96
CA VAL A 69 -4.35 -3.18 -10.95
C VAL A 69 -5.76 -3.60 -11.37
N PRO A 70 -6.77 -3.53 -10.48
CA PRO A 70 -8.15 -3.86 -10.82
C PRO A 70 -8.68 -3.01 -11.98
N ASP A 71 -9.48 -3.59 -12.88
CA ASP A 71 -10.07 -2.90 -14.04
C ASP A 71 -10.81 -1.62 -13.62
N VAL A 72 -11.53 -1.67 -12.50
CA VAL A 72 -12.25 -0.54 -11.94
C VAL A 72 -11.31 0.63 -11.58
N LEU A 73 -10.09 0.33 -11.14
CA LEU A 73 -9.09 1.34 -10.82
C LEU A 73 -8.46 1.91 -12.10
N GLN A 74 -8.28 1.08 -13.13
CA GLN A 74 -7.84 1.53 -14.46
C GLN A 74 -8.86 2.50 -15.07
N ASP A 75 -10.17 2.20 -14.97
CA ASP A 75 -11.25 3.06 -15.44
C ASP A 75 -11.24 4.42 -14.72
N VAL A 76 -11.06 4.42 -13.38
CA VAL A 76 -10.94 5.65 -12.58
C VAL A 76 -9.70 6.44 -13.01
N ALA A 77 -8.58 5.79 -13.20
CA ALA A 77 -7.33 6.40 -13.63
C ALA A 77 -7.50 7.07 -15.01
N ALA A 78 -8.04 6.34 -15.98
CA ALA A 78 -8.32 6.86 -17.32
C ALA A 78 -9.24 8.08 -17.31
N ALA A 79 -10.32 8.03 -16.52
CA ALA A 79 -11.28 9.14 -16.44
C ALA A 79 -10.78 10.37 -15.64
N THR A 80 -9.79 10.20 -14.77
CA THR A 80 -9.22 11.28 -13.96
C THR A 80 -7.88 11.78 -14.47
N GLY A 81 -7.29 11.11 -15.47
CA GLY A 81 -5.94 11.40 -15.98
C GLY A 81 -4.84 11.07 -14.97
N LYS A 82 -5.10 10.18 -14.01
CA LYS A 82 -4.13 9.76 -13.00
C LYS A 82 -3.49 8.44 -13.39
N ASP A 83 -2.29 8.20 -12.89
CA ASP A 83 -1.64 6.91 -12.96
C ASP A 83 -2.38 5.91 -12.03
N PRO A 84 -2.80 4.73 -12.52
CA PRO A 84 -3.45 3.71 -11.70
C PRO A 84 -2.56 3.19 -10.57
N TYR A 85 -1.25 3.11 -10.76
CA TYR A 85 -0.31 2.75 -9.70
C TYR A 85 -0.22 3.84 -8.62
N ALA A 86 -0.28 5.11 -9.00
CA ALA A 86 -0.37 6.18 -8.02
C ALA A 86 -1.61 6.03 -7.14
N LEU A 87 -2.76 5.68 -7.73
CA LEU A 87 -3.98 5.43 -6.97
C LEU A 87 -3.85 4.20 -6.04
N LEU A 88 -3.20 3.13 -6.50
CA LEU A 88 -2.99 1.91 -5.74
C LEU A 88 -2.03 2.12 -4.56
N LEU A 89 -0.91 2.80 -4.80
CA LEU A 89 0.18 2.96 -3.83
C LEU A 89 -0.10 4.06 -2.79
N THR A 90 -0.87 5.08 -3.15
CA THR A 90 -1.13 6.24 -2.29
C THR A 90 -2.59 6.41 -1.90
N GLY A 91 -3.48 5.55 -2.41
CA GLY A 91 -4.88 5.49 -1.98
C GLY A 91 -4.99 4.99 -0.55
N GLY A 92 -5.75 5.68 0.29
CA GLY A 92 -6.04 5.27 1.66
C GLY A 92 -7.42 4.59 1.79
N GLU A 93 -7.71 4.06 2.98
CA GLU A 93 -8.98 3.43 3.38
C GLU A 93 -9.26 2.05 2.77
N ASP A 94 -8.24 1.34 2.30
CA ASP A 94 -8.40 -0.03 1.76
C ASP A 94 -8.55 -1.10 2.84
N HIS A 95 -8.24 -0.79 4.10
CA HIS A 95 -8.22 -1.72 5.23
C HIS A 95 -7.48 -3.04 4.94
N ALA A 96 -6.55 -3.00 4.01
CA ALA A 96 -5.65 -4.11 3.72
C ALA A 96 -4.63 -4.26 4.85
N LEU A 97 -3.98 -5.42 4.92
CA LEU A 97 -2.85 -5.66 5.81
C LEU A 97 -1.58 -5.81 4.98
N ALA A 98 -0.50 -5.18 5.44
CA ALA A 98 0.85 -5.43 4.94
C ALA A 98 1.68 -6.10 6.03
N ALA A 99 2.46 -7.12 5.67
CA ALA A 99 3.28 -7.87 6.60
C ALA A 99 4.63 -8.23 6.00
N CYS A 100 5.64 -8.36 6.86
CA CYS A 100 6.97 -8.83 6.48
C CYS A 100 7.18 -10.25 6.99
N PHE A 101 7.81 -11.11 6.19
CA PHE A 101 8.15 -12.48 6.53
C PHE A 101 9.64 -12.73 6.30
N PRO A 102 10.29 -13.63 7.09
CA PRO A 102 11.70 -13.95 6.92
C PRO A 102 12.02 -14.56 5.56
N ARG A 103 11.07 -15.32 5.00
CA ARG A 103 11.21 -16.03 3.72
C ARG A 103 9.92 -15.98 2.93
N THR A 104 10.01 -16.00 1.60
CA THR A 104 8.85 -16.09 0.72
C THR A 104 8.01 -17.34 0.96
N GLY A 105 8.63 -18.47 1.34
CA GLY A 105 7.91 -19.71 1.65
C GLY A 105 7.11 -19.68 2.95
N ASP A 106 7.30 -18.67 3.80
CA ASP A 106 6.55 -18.50 5.05
C ASP A 106 5.26 -17.67 4.84
N VAL A 107 5.07 -17.09 3.64
CA VAL A 107 3.89 -16.29 3.32
C VAL A 107 2.67 -17.18 3.18
N PRO A 108 1.60 -16.96 3.96
CA PRO A 108 0.41 -17.80 3.93
C PRO A 108 -0.38 -17.66 2.60
N ASP A 109 -1.20 -18.67 2.31
CA ASP A 109 -2.13 -18.60 1.20
C ASP A 109 -3.07 -17.39 1.33
N GLY A 110 -3.38 -16.77 0.18
CA GLY A 110 -4.21 -15.57 0.11
C GLY A 110 -3.45 -14.26 0.30
N TRP A 111 -2.15 -14.32 0.61
CA TRP A 111 -1.26 -13.17 0.64
C TRP A 111 -0.46 -13.07 -0.66
N ARG A 112 -0.13 -11.87 -1.05
CA ARG A 112 0.69 -11.59 -2.24
C ARG A 112 2.03 -11.00 -1.82
N VAL A 113 3.12 -11.55 -2.34
CA VAL A 113 4.43 -10.94 -2.21
C VAL A 113 4.52 -9.77 -3.19
N ILE A 114 4.72 -8.57 -2.68
CA ILE A 114 4.76 -7.32 -3.45
C ILE A 114 6.14 -6.65 -3.46
N GLY A 115 7.09 -7.23 -2.73
CA GLY A 115 8.43 -6.69 -2.60
C GLY A 115 9.24 -7.39 -1.53
N ARG A 116 10.34 -6.76 -1.13
CA ARG A 116 11.28 -7.28 -0.14
C ARG A 116 11.79 -6.19 0.79
N THR A 117 12.30 -6.60 1.94
CA THR A 117 13.07 -5.74 2.83
C THR A 117 14.56 -5.97 2.61
N ARG A 118 15.37 -4.93 2.76
CA ARG A 118 16.83 -5.00 2.74
C ARG A 118 17.44 -4.06 3.77
N GLU A 119 18.70 -4.26 4.07
CA GLU A 119 19.47 -3.33 4.90
C GLU A 119 19.48 -1.93 4.29
N VAL A 120 19.51 -0.94 5.16
CA VAL A 120 19.65 0.46 4.76
C VAL A 120 21.06 0.67 4.18
N VAL A 121 21.12 1.32 3.02
CA VAL A 121 22.41 1.77 2.48
C VAL A 121 22.91 2.93 3.32
N GLU A 122 24.21 2.94 3.61
CA GLU A 122 24.88 3.99 4.36
C GLU A 122 24.53 5.37 3.77
N ASP A 123 24.22 6.33 4.64
CA ASP A 123 23.78 7.70 4.31
C ASP A 123 22.35 7.87 3.71
N GLU A 124 21.61 6.78 3.46
CA GLU A 124 20.29 6.88 2.80
C GLU A 124 19.09 6.86 3.76
N GLY A 125 19.25 6.27 4.92
CA GLY A 125 18.18 6.10 5.92
C GLY A 125 17.06 5.11 5.52
N PRO A 126 16.21 4.72 6.49
CA PRO A 126 15.08 3.83 6.25
C PRO A 126 14.03 4.47 5.34
N ARG A 127 13.57 3.75 4.31
CA ARG A 127 12.63 4.27 3.31
C ARG A 127 11.90 3.18 2.55
N VAL A 128 10.94 3.60 1.73
CA VAL A 128 10.26 2.74 0.75
C VAL A 128 10.70 3.17 -0.64
N LEU A 129 11.07 2.20 -1.45
CA LEU A 129 11.39 2.35 -2.87
C LEU A 129 10.36 1.60 -3.71
N VAL A 130 10.14 2.07 -4.92
CA VAL A 130 9.30 1.43 -5.94
C VAL A 130 10.17 1.24 -7.17
N ASP A 131 10.39 -0.03 -7.58
CA ASP A 131 11.29 -0.40 -8.66
C ASP A 131 12.68 0.26 -8.53
N GLY A 132 13.21 0.29 -7.29
CA GLY A 132 14.53 0.83 -6.98
C GLY A 132 14.62 2.35 -6.85
N ALA A 133 13.55 3.10 -7.03
CA ALA A 133 13.51 4.56 -6.94
C ALA A 133 12.58 5.07 -5.83
N VAL A 134 12.85 6.26 -5.31
CA VAL A 134 11.91 6.96 -4.44
C VAL A 134 10.71 7.38 -5.27
N TRP A 135 9.49 7.10 -4.76
CA TRP A 135 8.26 7.47 -5.45
C TRP A 135 8.11 9.00 -5.53
N GLU A 136 8.02 9.53 -6.76
CA GLU A 136 7.81 10.95 -7.01
C GLU A 136 6.32 11.29 -6.93
N GLY A 137 5.84 11.66 -5.76
CA GLY A 137 4.45 12.02 -5.51
C GLY A 137 4.15 12.06 -4.02
N THR A 138 2.91 12.37 -3.67
CA THR A 138 2.45 12.26 -2.29
C THR A 138 2.33 10.78 -1.93
N ALA A 139 3.00 10.36 -0.86
CA ALA A 139 3.05 8.97 -0.41
C ALA A 139 1.74 8.48 0.24
N GLY A 140 0.72 9.33 0.34
CA GLY A 140 -0.55 9.07 1.00
C GLY A 140 -1.13 10.32 1.63
N TRP A 141 -2.14 10.18 2.50
CA TRP A 141 -2.75 11.28 3.23
C TRP A 141 -1.91 11.61 4.47
N ASP A 142 -1.36 12.82 4.54
CA ASP A 142 -0.64 13.32 5.71
C ASP A 142 -1.59 14.12 6.61
N HIS A 143 -1.99 13.53 7.74
CA HIS A 143 -2.83 14.18 8.76
C HIS A 143 -2.10 15.28 9.54
N PHE A 144 -0.77 15.34 9.46
CA PHE A 144 0.07 16.25 10.22
C PHE A 144 0.95 17.17 9.35
N GLY A 145 0.61 17.33 8.07
CA GLY A 145 1.28 18.26 7.16
C GLY A 145 1.39 19.65 7.78
N GLY A 146 2.37 19.80 8.65
CA GLY A 146 2.71 21.04 9.33
C GLY A 146 3.19 22.05 8.31
N ARG A 147 2.55 23.21 8.29
CA ARG A 147 3.03 24.43 7.64
C ARG A 147 4.50 24.68 8.02
N GLN A 148 5.33 24.79 7.01
CA GLN A 148 6.48 25.69 7.07
C GLN A 148 6.10 27.01 6.45
#